data_3b14d8e22c0530638eead45b52b47830
#
_entry.id   3b14d8e22c0530638eead45b52b47830
#
_cell.length_a   1.000
_cell.length_b   1.000
_cell.length_c   1.000
_cell.angle_alpha   90.00
_cell.angle_beta   90.00
_cell.angle_gamma   90.00
#
_symmetry.space_group_name_H-M   'P 1'
#
loop_
_entity.id
_entity.type
_entity.pdbx_description
1 polymer ?
#
loop_
_entity_poly.entity_id
_entity_poly.type
_entity_poly.pdbx_seq_one_letter_code
_entity_poly.pdbx_strand_id
1 'polypeptide(L)'
;IRMPNSYTLMKGFDTDPSDIVKEKLAAIPARIAEIAKAIKAGSTLIDITAGKHPWIKTAIIYPYFTRMCMSPRPFHPTTSCVGCGRCALSCPLSNIKMEADLPHWGNNCALCLRCYHICPHHAVAYGKATKGKGQYLCPDVQLPSPNKRATPGIAPKSV
;
A
#
# COMPACT_ATOMS: atom_id res chain seq x y z
N ILE A 1 -0.31 15.39 -6.91
CA ILE A 1 -1.16 14.45 -7.67
C ILE A 1 -2.07 13.75 -6.67
N ARG A 2 -3.37 13.71 -6.96
CA ARG A 2 -4.34 12.95 -6.15
C ARG A 2 -4.44 11.53 -6.71
N MET A 3 -3.98 10.54 -5.94
CA MET A 3 -4.10 9.13 -6.29
C MET A 3 -5.37 8.52 -5.66
N PRO A 4 -5.89 7.43 -6.20
CA PRO A 4 -6.93 6.65 -5.53
C PRO A 4 -6.50 6.22 -4.13
N ASN A 5 -7.44 6.22 -3.19
CA ASN A 5 -7.14 5.82 -1.83
C ASN A 5 -6.94 4.31 -1.73
N SER A 6 -5.84 3.91 -1.14
CA SER A 6 -5.51 2.49 -0.86
C SER A 6 -5.17 2.24 0.61
N TYR A 7 -5.31 3.26 1.47
CA TYR A 7 -5.00 3.13 2.89
C TYR A 7 -6.25 2.74 3.68
N THR A 8 -6.31 1.50 4.13
CA THR A 8 -7.50 0.89 4.75
C THR A 8 -7.30 0.51 6.23
N LEU A 9 -6.15 0.82 6.84
CA LEU A 9 -5.84 0.39 8.21
C LEU A 9 -6.54 1.19 9.31
N MET A 10 -7.09 2.35 8.99
CA MET A 10 -7.75 3.21 9.97
C MET A 10 -9.27 3.18 9.83
N LYS A 11 -9.98 3.35 10.96
CA LYS A 11 -11.44 3.52 10.95
C LYS A 11 -11.81 4.76 10.12
N GLY A 12 -12.81 4.63 9.25
CA GLY A 12 -13.24 5.72 8.36
C GLY A 12 -12.44 5.86 7.06
N PHE A 13 -11.38 5.06 6.88
CA PHE A 13 -10.63 5.01 5.62
C PHE A 13 -10.93 3.71 4.90
N ASP A 14 -11.30 3.81 3.62
CA ASP A 14 -11.51 2.69 2.72
C ASP A 14 -11.05 3.06 1.31
N THR A 15 -11.07 2.12 0.39
CA THR A 15 -10.78 2.37 -1.02
C THR A 15 -11.84 3.30 -1.62
N ASP A 16 -11.43 4.10 -2.60
CA ASP A 16 -12.38 4.95 -3.31
C ASP A 16 -13.37 4.11 -4.15
N PRO A 17 -14.61 4.56 -4.33
CA PRO A 17 -15.54 4.03 -5.31
C PRO A 17 -14.98 4.09 -6.75
N SER A 18 -15.45 3.22 -7.62
CA SER A 18 -14.90 3.05 -8.97
C SER A 18 -15.01 4.29 -9.87
N ASP A 19 -16.04 5.10 -9.69
CA ASP A 19 -16.23 6.39 -10.37
C ASP A 19 -15.18 7.42 -9.95
N ILE A 20 -14.94 7.56 -8.66
CA ILE A 20 -13.90 8.42 -8.10
C ILE A 20 -12.50 7.95 -8.53
N VAL A 21 -12.26 6.63 -8.56
CA VAL A 21 -11.00 6.07 -9.08
C VAL A 21 -10.77 6.48 -10.52
N LYS A 22 -11.77 6.34 -11.39
CA LYS A 22 -11.69 6.72 -12.82
C LYS A 22 -11.41 8.20 -12.98
N GLU A 23 -12.12 9.06 -12.25
CA GLU A 23 -11.91 10.52 -12.27
C GLU A 23 -10.47 10.87 -11.88
N LYS A 24 -9.98 10.33 -10.75
CA LYS A 24 -8.62 10.58 -10.28
C LYS A 24 -7.57 10.11 -11.28
N LEU A 25 -7.72 8.92 -11.85
CA LEU A 25 -6.77 8.39 -12.83
C LEU A 25 -6.77 9.20 -14.12
N ALA A 26 -7.93 9.64 -14.61
CA ALA A 26 -8.04 10.47 -15.81
C ALA A 26 -7.36 11.84 -15.67
N ALA A 27 -7.32 12.41 -14.46
CA ALA A 27 -6.66 13.69 -14.19
C ALA A 27 -5.11 13.60 -14.10
N ILE A 28 -4.54 12.40 -13.94
CA ILE A 28 -3.10 12.22 -13.69
C ILE A 28 -2.23 12.69 -14.87
N PRO A 29 -2.49 12.33 -16.15
CA PRO A 29 -1.61 12.69 -17.26
C PRO A 29 -1.43 14.21 -17.42
N ALA A 30 -2.53 14.96 -17.34
CA ALA A 30 -2.48 16.43 -17.44
C ALA A 30 -1.66 17.03 -16.28
N ARG A 31 -1.84 16.51 -15.07
CA ARG A 31 -1.08 16.99 -13.91
C ARG A 31 0.42 16.64 -13.98
N ILE A 32 0.76 15.48 -14.50
CA ILE A 32 2.17 15.10 -14.73
C ILE A 32 2.80 16.04 -15.76
N ALA A 33 2.10 16.35 -16.85
CA ALA A 33 2.62 17.26 -17.88
C ALA A 33 2.87 18.67 -17.33
N GLU A 34 1.97 19.19 -16.50
CA GLU A 34 2.15 20.49 -15.82
C GLU A 34 3.39 20.50 -14.91
N ILE A 35 3.55 19.47 -14.07
CA ILE A 35 4.71 19.35 -13.18
C ILE A 35 6.02 19.23 -14.00
N ALA A 36 6.02 18.41 -15.04
CA ALA A 36 7.18 18.24 -15.92
C ALA A 36 7.57 19.55 -16.61
N LYS A 37 6.60 20.36 -17.04
CA LYS A 37 6.84 21.69 -17.61
C LYS A 37 7.47 22.63 -16.58
N ALA A 38 6.97 22.64 -15.35
CA ALA A 38 7.51 23.47 -14.27
C ALA A 38 8.96 23.08 -13.93
N ILE A 39 9.26 21.78 -13.85
CA ILE A 39 10.63 21.28 -13.61
C ILE A 39 11.58 21.70 -14.74
N LYS A 40 11.15 21.53 -16.01
CA LYS A 40 11.97 21.95 -17.18
C LYS A 40 12.25 23.45 -17.22
N ALA A 41 11.30 24.26 -16.75
CA ALA A 41 11.45 25.71 -16.67
C ALA A 41 12.28 26.18 -15.47
N GLY A 42 12.76 25.28 -14.60
CA GLY A 42 13.48 25.63 -13.38
C GLY A 42 12.62 26.42 -12.38
N SER A 43 11.28 26.38 -12.52
CA SER A 43 10.38 27.13 -11.64
C SER A 43 10.24 26.46 -10.28
N THR A 44 10.23 27.27 -9.22
CA THR A 44 9.92 26.81 -7.87
C THR A 44 8.41 26.67 -7.73
N LEU A 45 7.90 25.47 -7.96
CA LEU A 45 6.49 25.16 -7.76
C LEU A 45 6.28 24.62 -6.34
N ILE A 46 5.64 25.41 -5.48
CA ILE A 46 5.17 24.94 -4.17
C ILE A 46 3.68 24.62 -4.30
N ASP A 47 3.39 23.33 -4.50
CA ASP A 47 2.02 22.82 -4.64
C ASP A 47 1.69 21.92 -3.47
N ILE A 48 1.43 22.55 -2.32
CA ILE A 48 1.13 21.87 -1.06
C ILE A 48 -0.27 22.28 -0.61
N THR A 49 -1.15 21.29 -0.42
CA THR A 49 -2.39 21.51 0.29
C THR A 49 -2.14 21.41 1.80
N ALA A 50 -1.94 22.55 2.44
CA ALA A 50 -1.81 22.61 3.90
C ALA A 50 -3.13 22.20 4.55
N GLY A 51 -3.11 21.14 5.36
CA GLY A 51 -4.27 20.76 6.18
C GLY A 51 -4.46 21.70 7.37
N LYS A 52 -5.63 21.62 8.03
CA LYS A 52 -5.85 22.34 9.29
C LYS A 52 -4.86 21.85 10.36
N HIS A 53 -4.27 22.80 11.11
CA HIS A 53 -3.35 22.56 12.22
C HIS A 53 -2.15 21.66 11.87
N PRO A 54 -1.32 22.00 10.86
CA PRO A 54 -0.25 21.14 10.39
C PRO A 54 0.80 20.84 11.48
N TRP A 55 1.11 21.81 12.34
CA TRP A 55 2.09 21.63 13.42
C TRP A 55 1.65 20.58 14.46
N ILE A 56 0.36 20.53 14.84
CA ILE A 56 -0.16 19.50 15.76
C ILE A 56 -0.01 18.12 15.13
N LYS A 57 -0.34 18.00 13.84
CA LYS A 57 -0.21 16.74 13.11
C LYS A 57 1.22 16.26 13.05
N THR A 58 2.15 17.16 12.82
CA THR A 58 3.57 16.79 12.64
C THR A 58 4.30 16.59 13.98
N ALA A 59 4.04 17.45 14.98
CA ALA A 59 4.79 17.42 16.22
C ALA A 59 4.23 16.43 17.25
N ILE A 60 2.93 16.15 17.22
CA ILE A 60 2.26 15.30 18.22
C ILE A 60 1.72 14.02 17.59
N ILE A 61 0.85 14.16 16.57
CA ILE A 61 0.15 12.99 16.00
C ILE A 61 1.11 12.06 15.27
N TYR A 62 2.02 12.58 14.47
CA TYR A 62 2.93 11.77 13.67
C TYR A 62 3.89 10.92 14.51
N PRO A 63 4.60 11.44 15.54
CA PRO A 63 5.45 10.62 16.40
C PRO A 63 4.66 9.56 17.17
N TYR A 64 3.47 9.91 17.67
CA TYR A 64 2.60 8.94 18.32
C TYR A 64 2.18 7.83 17.37
N PHE A 65 1.69 8.20 16.19
CA PHE A 65 1.24 7.25 15.17
C PHE A 65 2.36 6.30 14.72
N THR A 66 3.55 6.83 14.44
CA THR A 66 4.68 6.02 13.98
C THR A 66 5.19 5.06 15.03
N ARG A 67 5.14 5.42 16.31
CA ARG A 67 5.59 4.56 17.41
C ARG A 67 4.55 3.53 17.85
N MET A 68 3.28 3.94 17.91
CA MET A 68 2.22 3.13 18.54
C MET A 68 1.35 2.38 17.53
N CYS A 69 1.11 2.97 16.35
CA CYS A 69 0.15 2.43 15.39
C CYS A 69 0.80 1.65 14.23
N MET A 70 2.09 1.89 13.96
CA MET A 70 2.77 1.26 12.84
C MET A 70 3.45 -0.05 13.27
N SER A 71 2.68 -1.13 13.31
CA SER A 71 3.20 -2.46 13.62
C SER A 71 2.74 -3.48 12.57
N PRO A 72 3.61 -4.37 12.07
CA PRO A 72 3.21 -5.46 11.19
C PRO A 72 2.52 -6.63 11.90
N ARG A 73 2.60 -6.70 13.22
CA ARG A 73 2.10 -7.83 14.03
C ARG A 73 0.62 -8.21 13.77
N PRO A 74 -0.30 -7.25 13.48
CA PRO A 74 -1.69 -7.61 13.21
C PRO A 74 -1.93 -8.28 11.86
N PHE A 75 -0.95 -8.32 10.94
CA PHE A 75 -1.12 -9.05 9.68
C PHE A 75 -1.20 -10.55 9.91
N HIS A 76 -2.21 -11.17 9.30
CA HIS A 76 -2.39 -12.61 9.32
C HIS A 76 -3.17 -13.08 8.09
N PRO A 77 -3.02 -14.34 7.66
CA PRO A 77 -3.90 -14.94 6.67
C PRO A 77 -5.25 -15.28 7.30
N THR A 78 -6.31 -15.17 6.52
CA THR A 78 -7.64 -15.70 6.89
C THR A 78 -7.80 -17.13 6.39
N THR A 79 -8.91 -17.77 6.74
CA THR A 79 -9.28 -19.12 6.27
C THR A 79 -9.45 -19.21 4.75
N SER A 80 -9.60 -18.08 4.05
CA SER A 80 -9.66 -18.00 2.59
C SER A 80 -8.29 -18.11 1.92
N CYS A 81 -7.20 -18.22 2.68
CA CYS A 81 -5.85 -18.30 2.11
C CYS A 81 -5.63 -19.67 1.44
N VAL A 82 -5.21 -19.62 0.18
CA VAL A 82 -4.90 -20.82 -0.64
C VAL A 82 -3.39 -21.05 -0.80
N GLY A 83 -2.56 -20.36 -0.04
CA GLY A 83 -1.10 -20.55 -0.09
C GLY A 83 -0.42 -20.13 -1.41
N CYS A 84 -1.04 -19.28 -2.23
CA CYS A 84 -0.53 -18.93 -3.57
C CYS A 84 0.77 -18.11 -3.60
N GLY A 85 1.24 -17.58 -2.47
CA GLY A 85 2.49 -16.85 -2.32
C GLY A 85 2.55 -15.45 -2.94
N ARG A 86 1.50 -14.95 -3.60
CA ARG A 86 1.51 -13.61 -4.24
C ARG A 86 1.88 -12.48 -3.28
N CYS A 87 1.41 -12.52 -2.05
CA CYS A 87 1.73 -11.53 -1.02
C CYS A 87 3.23 -11.52 -0.71
N ALA A 88 3.88 -12.68 -0.64
CA ALA A 88 5.31 -12.80 -0.40
C ALA A 88 6.13 -12.30 -1.60
N LEU A 89 5.79 -12.74 -2.83
CA LEU A 89 6.44 -12.30 -4.06
C LEU A 89 6.33 -10.80 -4.33
N SER A 90 5.24 -10.18 -3.87
CA SER A 90 4.98 -8.76 -4.11
C SER A 90 5.50 -7.85 -3.01
N CYS A 91 6.03 -8.40 -1.92
CA CYS A 91 6.52 -7.60 -0.82
C CYS A 91 7.80 -6.85 -1.21
N PRO A 92 7.82 -5.50 -1.27
CA PRO A 92 8.99 -4.74 -1.70
C PRO A 92 10.17 -4.86 -0.72
N LEU A 93 9.90 -5.25 0.52
CA LEU A 93 10.91 -5.42 1.55
C LEU A 93 11.22 -6.91 1.84
N SER A 94 10.69 -7.84 1.03
CA SER A 94 10.85 -9.29 1.23
C SER A 94 10.53 -9.75 2.67
N ASN A 95 9.58 -9.06 3.32
CA ASN A 95 9.24 -9.22 4.72
C ASN A 95 8.25 -10.37 4.99
N ILE A 96 7.76 -11.03 3.94
CA ILE A 96 6.76 -12.10 4.05
C ILE A 96 7.39 -13.41 3.65
N LYS A 97 7.39 -14.37 4.56
CA LYS A 97 7.85 -15.75 4.31
C LYS A 97 6.65 -16.69 4.20
N MET A 98 6.77 -17.68 3.35
CA MET A 98 5.77 -18.76 3.27
C MET A 98 6.26 -19.93 4.13
N GLU A 99 5.46 -20.33 5.11
CA GLU A 99 5.71 -21.46 6.01
C GLU A 99 4.44 -22.32 6.06
N ALA A 100 4.58 -23.60 5.78
CA ALA A 100 3.44 -24.53 5.66
C ALA A 100 2.29 -23.99 4.78
N ASP A 101 2.64 -23.41 3.62
CA ASP A 101 1.72 -22.78 2.65
C ASP A 101 0.96 -21.54 3.19
N LEU A 102 1.34 -20.99 4.33
CA LEU A 102 0.77 -19.76 4.88
C LEU A 102 1.80 -18.63 4.92
N PRO A 103 1.38 -17.38 4.66
CA PRO A 103 2.26 -16.23 4.77
C PRO A 103 2.45 -15.79 6.23
N HIS A 104 3.71 -15.54 6.59
CA HIS A 104 4.13 -14.99 7.87
C HIS A 104 4.85 -13.66 7.67
N TRP A 105 4.43 -12.63 8.40
CA TRP A 105 4.98 -11.27 8.32
C TRP A 105 6.07 -11.07 9.38
N GLY A 106 7.25 -10.67 8.92
CA GLY A 106 8.35 -10.26 9.78
C GLY A 106 8.20 -8.81 10.29
N ASN A 107 9.25 -8.31 10.92
CA ASN A 107 9.25 -6.99 11.55
C ASN A 107 9.66 -5.84 10.60
N ASN A 108 10.20 -6.13 9.41
CA ASN A 108 10.64 -5.14 8.43
C ASN A 108 9.51 -4.79 7.46
N CYS A 109 8.43 -4.18 7.95
CA CYS A 109 7.24 -3.87 7.17
C CYS A 109 7.03 -2.36 7.06
N ALA A 110 6.92 -1.86 5.82
CA ALA A 110 6.59 -0.46 5.54
C ALA A 110 5.09 -0.14 5.64
N LEU A 111 4.23 -1.10 6.02
CA LEU A 111 2.77 -0.95 6.04
C LEU A 111 2.17 -0.42 4.73
N CYS A 112 2.78 -0.75 3.60
CA CYS A 112 2.35 -0.31 2.27
C CYS A 112 1.07 -0.97 1.77
N LEU A 113 0.54 -1.96 2.47
CA LEU A 113 -0.68 -2.72 2.15
C LEU A 113 -0.67 -3.47 0.81
N ARG A 114 0.46 -3.53 0.11
CA ARG A 114 0.51 -4.21 -1.18
C ARG A 114 0.05 -5.67 -1.07
N CYS A 115 0.49 -6.39 -0.04
CA CYS A 115 0.07 -7.78 0.21
C CYS A 115 -1.44 -7.93 0.40
N TYR A 116 -2.09 -6.94 1.02
CA TYR A 116 -3.53 -6.90 1.20
C TYR A 116 -4.25 -6.68 -0.14
N HIS A 117 -3.84 -5.64 -0.89
CA HIS A 117 -4.53 -5.25 -2.13
C HIS A 117 -4.36 -6.25 -3.28
N ILE A 118 -3.23 -6.96 -3.32
CA ILE A 118 -2.92 -7.90 -4.40
C ILE A 118 -3.54 -9.30 -4.20
N CYS A 119 -4.07 -9.58 -3.02
CA CYS A 119 -4.59 -10.90 -2.69
C CYS A 119 -5.92 -11.18 -3.42
N PRO A 120 -5.98 -12.12 -4.39
CA PRO A 120 -7.20 -12.37 -5.16
C PRO A 120 -8.30 -13.05 -4.33
N HIS A 121 -7.94 -13.63 -3.20
CA HIS A 121 -8.87 -14.31 -2.29
C HIS A 121 -9.27 -13.47 -1.09
N HIS A 122 -8.89 -12.17 -1.04
CA HIS A 122 -9.12 -11.30 0.13
C HIS A 122 -8.67 -11.93 1.45
N ALA A 123 -7.62 -12.76 1.38
CA ALA A 123 -7.19 -13.61 2.48
C ALA A 123 -6.11 -12.99 3.39
N VAL A 124 -5.68 -11.76 3.12
CA VAL A 124 -4.77 -11.01 4.00
C VAL A 124 -5.60 -10.07 4.86
N ALA A 125 -5.47 -10.18 6.16
CA ALA A 125 -6.14 -9.29 7.11
C ALA A 125 -5.12 -8.57 8.01
N TYR A 126 -5.51 -7.39 8.50
CA TYR A 126 -4.77 -6.63 9.51
C TYR A 126 -5.66 -6.48 10.75
N GLY A 127 -5.62 -7.47 11.62
CA GLY A 127 -6.52 -7.57 12.75
C GLY A 127 -7.99 -7.40 12.32
N LYS A 128 -8.73 -6.54 13.03
CA LYS A 128 -10.12 -6.20 12.69
C LYS A 128 -10.22 -4.99 11.74
N ALA A 129 -9.10 -4.30 11.47
CA ALA A 129 -9.10 -3.01 10.77
C ALA A 129 -9.50 -3.13 9.29
N THR A 130 -9.20 -4.25 8.64
CA THR A 130 -9.51 -4.50 7.23
C THR A 130 -10.80 -5.27 7.00
N LYS A 131 -11.53 -5.62 8.07
CA LYS A 131 -12.78 -6.37 7.95
C LYS A 131 -13.83 -5.57 7.18
N GLY A 132 -14.35 -6.16 6.09
CA GLY A 132 -15.38 -5.55 5.26
C GLY A 132 -14.91 -4.38 4.40
N LYS A 133 -13.59 -4.16 4.28
CA LYS A 133 -13.02 -3.09 3.46
C LYS A 133 -12.63 -3.59 2.08
N GLY A 134 -12.65 -2.64 1.12
CA GLY A 134 -12.30 -2.89 -0.26
C GLY A 134 -10.81 -3.12 -0.49
N GLN A 135 -10.49 -3.63 -1.66
CA GLN A 135 -9.13 -3.68 -2.20
C GLN A 135 -9.05 -2.77 -3.43
N TYR A 136 -7.93 -2.13 -3.62
CA TYR A 136 -7.65 -1.34 -4.81
C TYR A 136 -6.37 -1.83 -5.46
N LEU A 137 -6.46 -2.15 -6.73
CA LEU A 137 -5.33 -2.47 -7.58
C LEU A 137 -5.37 -1.55 -8.80
N CYS A 138 -4.24 -0.89 -9.09
CA CYS A 138 -4.13 -0.08 -10.28
C CYS A 138 -4.36 -0.95 -11.53
N PRO A 139 -5.20 -0.56 -12.50
CA PRO A 139 -5.56 -1.38 -13.65
C PRO A 139 -4.36 -1.89 -14.46
N ASP A 140 -3.30 -1.09 -14.54
CA ASP A 140 -2.12 -1.40 -15.37
C ASP A 140 -1.02 -2.17 -14.62
N VAL A 141 -1.28 -2.60 -13.37
CA VAL A 141 -0.29 -3.35 -12.60
C VAL A 141 -0.26 -4.81 -13.06
N GLN A 142 0.90 -5.21 -13.58
CA GLN A 142 1.16 -6.63 -13.82
C GLN A 142 1.35 -7.36 -12.48
N LEU A 143 0.49 -8.33 -12.24
CA LEU A 143 0.56 -9.15 -11.04
C LEU A 143 1.57 -10.27 -11.23
N PRO A 144 2.44 -10.57 -10.23
CA PRO A 144 3.28 -11.75 -10.30
C PRO A 144 2.42 -13.01 -10.41
N SER A 145 2.83 -13.91 -11.27
CA SER A 145 2.17 -15.22 -11.40
C SER A 145 2.23 -15.96 -10.06
N PRO A 146 1.15 -16.61 -9.64
CA PRO A 146 1.17 -17.43 -8.45
C PRO A 146 2.16 -18.57 -8.67
N ASN A 147 3.20 -18.63 -7.85
CA ASN A 147 4.12 -19.75 -7.87
C ASN A 147 3.77 -20.67 -6.70
N LYS A 148 3.57 -21.94 -6.98
CA LYS A 148 3.30 -22.97 -5.96
C LYS A 148 4.52 -23.23 -5.05
N ARG A 149 5.68 -22.60 -5.35
CA ARG A 149 6.89 -22.66 -4.52
C ARG A 149 7.49 -21.26 -4.48
N ALA A 150 7.08 -20.47 -3.50
CA ALA A 150 7.74 -19.21 -3.21
C ALA A 150 9.16 -19.49 -2.71
N THR A 151 10.14 -19.44 -3.62
CA THR A 151 11.55 -19.34 -3.23
C THR A 151 11.75 -18.02 -2.47
N PRO A 152 12.49 -17.99 -1.37
CA PRO A 152 12.75 -16.77 -0.61
C PRO A 152 13.43 -15.73 -1.50
N GLY A 153 12.90 -14.52 -1.40
CA GLY A 153 13.15 -13.41 -2.30
C GLY A 153 14.62 -13.11 -2.56
N ILE A 154 14.85 -12.65 -3.78
CA ILE A 154 16.09 -12.03 -4.22
C ILE A 154 16.26 -10.75 -3.39
N ALA A 155 17.29 -10.72 -2.55
CA ALA A 155 17.70 -9.52 -1.84
C ALA A 155 17.94 -8.37 -2.84
N PRO A 156 17.54 -7.13 -2.53
CA PRO A 156 17.87 -6.00 -3.37
C PRO A 156 19.40 -5.91 -3.47
N LYS A 157 19.90 -5.89 -4.71
CA LYS A 157 21.31 -5.59 -4.95
C LYS A 157 21.57 -4.18 -4.41
N SER A 158 22.50 -4.06 -3.48
CA SER A 158 23.04 -2.77 -3.04
C SER A 158 23.57 -2.01 -4.24
N VAL A 159 23.07 -0.79 -4.44
CA VAL A 159 23.63 0.23 -5.32
C VAL A 159 24.64 1.04 -4.52
#